data_0751f19692bc07798e4348aff2c278f9
#
_entry.id   0751f19692bc07798e4348aff2c278f9
#
_cell.length_a   1.000
_cell.length_b   1.000
_cell.length_c   1.000
_cell.angle_alpha   90.00
_cell.angle_beta   90.00
_cell.angle_gamma   90.00
#
_symmetry.space_group_name_H-M   'P 1'
#
loop_
_entity.id
_entity.type
_entity.pdbx_description
1 polymer ?
#
loop_
_entity_poly.entity_id
_entity_poly.type
_entity_poly.pdbx_seq_one_letter_code
_entity_poly.pdbx_strand_id
1 'polypeptide(L)'
;MSMQREAWAVLILLLIATGAVYAHATTTTEEYSRHNTGWNGTSNLAAGEIHNLADLTPGATLLILAPDKPFTREEVGYLRAFLDGGGNVILADEEGAANTLLADLGSRIRIQPGNLSSLERDHADPGLFRVQVTGNATLFAGIETILVNHPAEVTGGEPLLEAPPLTWEDTDGDGRVSDGETFRRTAVCASEGNLIVLGDPSLFINAMLPANPGFIENLTVLIDAAHSRTGTKNPIINTLTWIRETPPAGAAFAALAILPVAYHFGRKRE
;
A
#
# COMPACT_ATOMS: atom_id res chain seq x y z
N MET A 1 5.34 33.12 41.95
CA MET A 1 4.58 33.06 40.66
C MET A 1 5.44 32.71 39.44
N SER A 2 6.77 32.98 39.41
CA SER A 2 7.65 32.64 38.29
C SER A 2 7.90 31.11 38.18
N MET A 3 8.21 30.44 39.27
CA MET A 3 8.53 29.01 39.31
C MET A 3 7.40 28.08 38.86
N GLN A 4 6.13 28.44 39.07
CA GLN A 4 5.01 27.70 38.53
C GLN A 4 4.86 27.83 37.00
N ARG A 5 5.13 29.03 36.46
CA ARG A 5 5.09 29.26 35.02
C ARG A 5 6.20 28.51 34.29
N GLU A 6 7.40 28.49 34.87
CA GLU A 6 8.54 27.74 34.32
C GLU A 6 8.28 26.22 34.34
N ALA A 7 7.70 25.70 35.44
CA ALA A 7 7.32 24.29 35.52
C ALA A 7 6.26 23.90 34.45
N TRP A 8 5.26 24.74 34.22
CA TRP A 8 4.27 24.52 33.17
C TRP A 8 4.88 24.60 31.77
N ALA A 9 5.80 25.53 31.50
CA ALA A 9 6.50 25.62 30.24
C ALA A 9 7.34 24.38 29.94
N VAL A 10 8.05 23.85 30.94
CA VAL A 10 8.82 22.61 30.81
C VAL A 10 7.90 21.40 30.58
N LEU A 11 6.77 21.32 31.28
CA LEU A 11 5.79 20.25 31.07
C LEU A 11 5.21 20.26 29.65
N ILE A 12 4.85 21.45 29.15
CA ILE A 12 4.34 21.61 27.78
C ILE A 12 5.40 21.20 26.75
N LEU A 13 6.66 21.63 26.93
CA LEU A 13 7.75 21.25 26.03
C LEU A 13 7.98 19.73 26.04
N LEU A 14 7.91 19.09 27.21
CA LEU A 14 8.02 17.63 27.32
C LEU A 14 6.86 16.91 26.63
N LEU A 15 5.64 17.40 26.78
CA LEU A 15 4.48 16.83 26.09
C LEU A 15 4.60 16.97 24.57
N ILE A 16 5.06 18.14 24.08
CA ILE A 16 5.33 18.36 22.65
C ILE A 16 6.45 17.43 22.17
N ALA A 17 7.56 17.33 22.88
CA ALA A 17 8.67 16.47 22.53
C ALA A 17 8.25 14.99 22.53
N THR A 18 7.50 14.55 23.54
CA THR A 18 6.98 13.17 23.61
C THR A 18 6.00 12.90 22.46
N GLY A 19 5.11 13.86 22.16
CA GLY A 19 4.19 13.77 21.02
C GLY A 19 4.93 13.70 19.69
N ALA A 20 5.97 14.49 19.49
CA ALA A 20 6.79 14.47 18.28
C ALA A 20 7.55 13.14 18.11
N VAL A 21 8.15 12.63 19.21
CA VAL A 21 8.81 11.32 19.23
C VAL A 21 7.81 10.20 18.94
N TYR A 22 6.64 10.25 19.54
CA TYR A 22 5.57 9.28 19.28
C TYR A 22 5.13 9.31 17.84
N ALA A 23 4.84 10.50 17.29
CA ALA A 23 4.44 10.65 15.89
C ALA A 23 5.54 10.12 14.95
N HIS A 24 6.81 10.45 15.21
CA HIS A 24 7.93 9.95 14.41
C HIS A 24 8.09 8.42 14.52
N ALA A 25 7.87 7.85 15.68
CA ALA A 25 7.95 6.40 15.92
C ALA A 25 6.77 5.62 15.34
N THR A 26 5.63 6.26 15.10
CA THR A 26 4.41 5.62 14.57
C THR A 26 4.18 5.84 13.08
N THR A 27 4.98 6.69 12.44
CA THR A 27 4.91 6.97 11.00
C THR A 27 6.17 6.50 10.30
N THR A 28 6.05 6.17 9.02
CA THR A 28 7.14 5.86 8.12
C THR A 28 7.00 6.68 6.84
N THR A 29 8.04 6.75 6.03
CA THR A 29 8.02 7.31 4.67
C THR A 29 8.02 6.21 3.61
N GLU A 30 7.96 4.94 4.04
CA GLU A 30 7.91 3.80 3.12
C GLU A 30 6.67 3.85 2.25
N GLU A 31 6.87 3.65 0.98
CA GLU A 31 5.82 3.61 -0.02
C GLU A 31 4.86 2.44 0.25
N TYR A 32 3.58 2.65 -0.05
CA TYR A 32 2.49 1.70 0.20
C TYR A 32 2.28 1.29 1.67
N SER A 33 3.06 1.84 2.60
CA SER A 33 2.89 1.51 4.02
C SER A 33 1.63 2.15 4.61
N ARG A 34 0.90 1.38 5.43
CA ARG A 34 -0.24 1.87 6.20
C ARG A 34 0.13 2.90 7.27
N HIS A 35 1.40 2.94 7.65
CA HIS A 35 1.94 3.89 8.62
C HIS A 35 2.53 5.14 7.96
N ASN A 36 2.51 5.20 6.64
CA ASN A 36 2.90 6.37 5.88
C ASN A 36 1.67 7.27 5.66
N THR A 37 1.66 8.44 6.31
CA THR A 37 0.61 9.46 6.17
C THR A 37 0.87 10.43 5.01
N GLY A 38 2.00 10.26 4.31
CA GLY A 38 2.34 11.03 3.12
C GLY A 38 1.53 10.61 1.89
N TRP A 39 1.80 11.25 0.78
CA TRP A 39 1.06 11.07 -0.47
C TRP A 39 1.14 9.63 -1.03
N ASN A 40 2.29 8.96 -0.86
CA ASN A 40 2.56 7.60 -1.35
C ASN A 40 2.31 6.48 -0.32
N GLY A 41 1.75 6.80 0.83
CA GLY A 41 1.31 5.82 1.83
C GLY A 41 -0.13 5.38 1.60
N THR A 42 -0.60 4.44 2.41
CA THR A 42 -1.97 3.90 2.37
C THR A 42 -2.74 4.10 3.67
N SER A 43 -2.32 5.06 4.50
CA SER A 43 -2.95 5.33 5.81
C SER A 43 -4.42 5.74 5.74
N ASN A 44 -4.86 6.32 4.61
CA ASN A 44 -6.24 6.74 4.39
C ASN A 44 -7.11 5.63 3.79
N LEU A 45 -6.53 4.50 3.40
CA LEU A 45 -7.30 3.37 2.90
C LEU A 45 -8.04 2.69 4.06
N ALA A 46 -9.37 2.63 3.98
CA ALA A 46 -10.21 1.96 4.97
C ALA A 46 -10.12 0.43 4.78
N ALA A 47 -9.16 -0.21 5.43
CA ALA A 47 -8.93 -1.64 5.34
C ALA A 47 -8.51 -2.23 6.68
N GLY A 48 -8.86 -3.50 6.91
CA GLY A 48 -8.26 -4.30 7.98
C GLY A 48 -6.84 -4.76 7.62
N GLU A 49 -6.12 -5.32 8.57
CA GLU A 49 -4.81 -5.95 8.33
C GLU A 49 -4.87 -7.43 8.70
N ILE A 50 -4.16 -8.25 7.96
CA ILE A 50 -3.91 -9.64 8.28
C ILE A 50 -2.40 -9.90 8.27
N HIS A 51 -1.91 -10.58 9.31
CA HIS A 51 -0.49 -10.86 9.49
C HIS A 51 -0.15 -12.33 9.25
N ASN A 52 -1.17 -13.19 9.17
CA ASN A 52 -1.00 -14.62 8.91
C ASN A 52 -2.08 -15.08 7.93
N LEU A 53 -1.66 -15.56 6.77
CA LEU A 53 -2.58 -16.01 5.72
C LEU A 53 -3.41 -17.25 6.14
N ALA A 54 -2.98 -17.99 7.16
CA ALA A 54 -3.78 -19.07 7.75
C ALA A 54 -5.07 -18.59 8.41
N ASP A 55 -5.16 -17.30 8.78
CA ASP A 55 -6.33 -16.71 9.46
C ASP A 55 -7.37 -16.17 8.47
N LEU A 56 -7.15 -16.33 7.14
CA LEU A 56 -8.08 -15.91 6.11
C LEU A 56 -9.43 -16.64 6.26
N THR A 57 -10.51 -15.88 6.22
CA THR A 57 -11.87 -16.41 6.31
C THR A 57 -12.54 -16.47 4.94
N PRO A 58 -13.32 -17.53 4.62
CA PRO A 58 -14.06 -17.61 3.37
C PRO A 58 -14.93 -16.37 3.12
N GLY A 59 -14.98 -15.91 1.86
CA GLY A 59 -15.77 -14.76 1.46
C GLY A 59 -15.15 -13.40 1.74
N ALA A 60 -13.98 -13.34 2.42
CA ALA A 60 -13.22 -12.10 2.52
C ALA A 60 -12.53 -11.75 1.18
N THR A 61 -12.06 -10.51 1.07
CA THR A 61 -11.18 -10.08 -0.02
C THR A 61 -9.82 -9.69 0.57
N LEU A 62 -8.77 -10.35 0.13
CA LEU A 62 -7.39 -10.05 0.49
C LEU A 62 -6.77 -9.11 -0.53
N LEU A 63 -6.13 -8.03 -0.09
CA LEU A 63 -5.30 -7.16 -0.90
C LEU A 63 -3.82 -7.45 -0.60
N ILE A 64 -3.10 -7.93 -1.61
CA ILE A 64 -1.64 -8.05 -1.63
C ILE A 64 -1.11 -6.85 -2.41
N LEU A 65 -0.45 -5.92 -1.73
CA LEU A 65 -0.06 -4.63 -2.28
C LEU A 65 1.46 -4.50 -2.36
N ALA A 66 2.00 -4.37 -3.57
CA ALA A 66 3.41 -4.19 -3.87
C ALA A 66 4.30 -5.12 -3.00
N PRO A 67 4.13 -6.46 -3.10
CA PRO A 67 4.83 -7.39 -2.22
C PRO A 67 6.35 -7.33 -2.45
N ASP A 68 7.12 -7.20 -1.36
CA ASP A 68 8.58 -7.15 -1.39
C ASP A 68 9.23 -8.43 -0.82
N LYS A 69 8.41 -9.34 -0.29
CA LYS A 69 8.86 -10.61 0.28
C LYS A 69 8.31 -11.79 -0.51
N PRO A 70 9.10 -12.85 -0.70
CA PRO A 70 8.63 -14.06 -1.34
C PRO A 70 7.63 -14.80 -0.44
N PHE A 71 6.65 -15.44 -1.05
CA PHE A 71 5.70 -16.31 -0.37
C PHE A 71 6.30 -17.71 -0.20
N THR A 72 6.11 -18.29 0.96
CA THR A 72 6.49 -19.69 1.21
C THR A 72 5.50 -20.64 0.54
N ARG A 73 5.89 -21.89 0.36
CA ARG A 73 4.98 -22.94 -0.20
C ARG A 73 3.73 -23.13 0.66
N GLU A 74 3.84 -22.97 1.96
CA GLU A 74 2.72 -23.08 2.90
C GLU A 74 1.73 -21.93 2.71
N GLU A 75 2.22 -20.69 2.61
CA GLU A 75 1.41 -19.50 2.35
C GLU A 75 0.71 -19.56 0.99
N VAL A 76 1.39 -20.04 -0.05
CA VAL A 76 0.76 -20.33 -1.35
C VAL A 76 -0.35 -21.35 -1.20
N GLY A 77 -0.15 -22.37 -0.34
CA GLY A 77 -1.18 -23.37 -0.01
C GLY A 77 -2.41 -22.73 0.65
N TYR A 78 -2.23 -21.80 1.59
CA TYR A 78 -3.32 -21.06 2.22
C TYR A 78 -4.08 -20.19 1.22
N LEU A 79 -3.36 -19.48 0.34
CA LEU A 79 -3.97 -18.66 -0.71
C LEU A 79 -4.80 -19.49 -1.71
N ARG A 80 -4.31 -20.66 -2.11
CA ARG A 80 -5.08 -21.57 -2.97
C ARG A 80 -6.36 -22.05 -2.27
N ALA A 81 -6.24 -22.54 -1.04
CA ALA A 81 -7.40 -22.98 -0.27
C ALA A 81 -8.41 -21.85 -0.04
N PHE A 82 -7.93 -20.62 0.14
CA PHE A 82 -8.77 -19.43 0.28
C PHE A 82 -9.53 -19.11 -1.01
N LEU A 83 -8.85 -19.11 -2.16
CA LEU A 83 -9.46 -18.92 -3.48
C LEU A 83 -10.49 -20.03 -3.81
N ASP A 84 -10.11 -21.29 -3.57
CA ASP A 84 -10.99 -22.46 -3.76
C ASP A 84 -12.21 -22.42 -2.83
N GLY A 85 -12.07 -21.83 -1.65
CA GLY A 85 -13.12 -21.60 -0.67
C GLY A 85 -14.05 -20.40 -0.97
N GLY A 86 -13.86 -19.72 -2.12
CA GLY A 86 -14.65 -18.56 -2.54
C GLY A 86 -14.18 -17.23 -1.97
N GLY A 87 -12.98 -17.15 -1.40
CA GLY A 87 -12.31 -15.89 -1.09
C GLY A 87 -11.83 -15.19 -2.35
N ASN A 88 -11.64 -13.87 -2.28
CA ASN A 88 -11.12 -13.07 -3.39
C ASN A 88 -9.72 -12.56 -3.06
N VAL A 89 -8.83 -12.55 -4.05
CA VAL A 89 -7.49 -11.97 -3.94
C VAL A 89 -7.35 -10.86 -4.97
N ILE A 90 -7.01 -9.67 -4.50
CA ILE A 90 -6.56 -8.54 -5.31
C ILE A 90 -5.05 -8.45 -5.13
N LEU A 91 -4.30 -8.63 -6.20
CA LEU A 91 -2.85 -8.50 -6.25
C LEU A 91 -2.51 -7.27 -7.07
N ALA A 92 -1.86 -6.29 -6.46
CA ALA A 92 -1.44 -5.06 -7.12
C ALA A 92 0.09 -4.92 -7.07
N ASP A 93 0.72 -4.85 -8.24
CA ASP A 93 2.17 -4.71 -8.40
C ASP A 93 2.48 -4.13 -9.79
N GLU A 94 3.57 -3.41 -9.92
CA GLU A 94 4.03 -2.79 -11.18
C GLU A 94 5.44 -3.25 -11.58
N GLU A 95 6.21 -3.77 -10.63
CA GLU A 95 7.58 -4.22 -10.84
C GLU A 95 7.68 -5.70 -11.26
N GLY A 96 6.56 -6.44 -11.22
CA GLY A 96 6.51 -7.86 -11.56
C GLY A 96 7.03 -8.79 -10.46
N ALA A 97 7.31 -8.28 -9.26
CA ALA A 97 7.74 -9.09 -8.11
C ALA A 97 6.71 -10.17 -7.76
N ALA A 98 5.43 -9.86 -7.93
CA ALA A 98 4.31 -10.77 -7.71
C ALA A 98 4.23 -11.93 -8.73
N ASN A 99 4.95 -11.89 -9.85
CA ASN A 99 4.88 -12.93 -10.88
C ASN A 99 5.27 -14.31 -10.38
N THR A 100 6.15 -14.40 -9.38
CA THR A 100 6.50 -15.67 -8.73
C THR A 100 5.29 -16.26 -8.03
N LEU A 101 4.57 -15.46 -7.25
CA LEU A 101 3.33 -15.90 -6.60
C LEU A 101 2.27 -16.32 -7.62
N LEU A 102 2.08 -15.54 -8.68
CA LEU A 102 1.13 -15.86 -9.76
C LEU A 102 1.46 -17.21 -10.42
N ALA A 103 2.75 -17.47 -10.67
CA ALA A 103 3.20 -18.75 -11.21
C ALA A 103 2.95 -19.89 -10.20
N ASP A 104 3.26 -19.68 -8.94
CA ASP A 104 3.04 -20.67 -7.89
C ASP A 104 1.56 -20.95 -7.64
N LEU A 105 0.67 -19.98 -7.82
CA LEU A 105 -0.78 -20.18 -7.80
C LEU A 105 -1.30 -20.93 -9.05
N GLY A 106 -0.49 -21.04 -10.11
CA GLY A 106 -0.87 -21.65 -11.38
C GLY A 106 -1.65 -20.71 -12.29
N SER A 107 -1.66 -19.41 -12.02
CA SER A 107 -2.30 -18.39 -12.85
C SER A 107 -1.56 -18.19 -14.17
N ARG A 108 -2.29 -17.85 -15.22
CA ARG A 108 -1.74 -17.42 -16.52
C ARG A 108 -1.46 -15.93 -16.60
N ILE A 109 -1.96 -15.17 -15.61
CA ILE A 109 -1.77 -13.71 -15.56
C ILE A 109 -0.32 -13.40 -15.27
N ARG A 110 0.23 -12.39 -15.96
CA ARG A 110 1.57 -11.86 -15.72
C ARG A 110 1.55 -10.34 -15.78
N ILE A 111 2.28 -9.71 -14.87
CA ILE A 111 2.59 -8.29 -14.88
C ILE A 111 3.86 -8.11 -15.71
N GLN A 112 3.80 -7.27 -16.72
CA GLN A 112 4.97 -6.94 -17.53
C GLN A 112 5.62 -5.70 -16.92
N PRO A 113 6.83 -5.81 -16.35
CA PRO A 113 7.52 -4.66 -15.79
C PRO A 113 7.72 -3.59 -16.86
N GLY A 114 7.41 -2.36 -16.53
CA GLY A 114 7.49 -1.22 -17.43
C GLY A 114 6.34 -0.25 -17.16
N ASN A 115 6.53 1.00 -17.52
CA ASN A 115 5.53 2.05 -17.30
C ASN A 115 4.76 2.30 -18.60
N LEU A 116 3.45 2.26 -18.51
CA LEU A 116 2.59 2.71 -19.61
C LEU A 116 2.39 4.21 -19.54
N SER A 117 2.46 4.86 -20.68
CA SER A 117 2.16 6.27 -20.89
C SER A 117 1.11 6.44 -21.97
N SER A 118 0.31 7.52 -21.94
CA SER A 118 -0.76 7.78 -22.90
C SER A 118 -0.79 9.22 -23.38
N LEU A 119 -1.11 9.43 -24.65
CA LEU A 119 -1.48 10.74 -25.17
C LEU A 119 -2.90 11.15 -24.77
N GLU A 120 -3.76 10.18 -24.44
CA GLU A 120 -5.13 10.40 -23.95
C GLU A 120 -5.13 10.59 -22.43
N ARG A 121 -4.64 11.76 -22.00
CA ARG A 121 -4.41 12.09 -20.59
C ARG A 121 -5.10 13.39 -20.20
N ASP A 122 -5.57 13.46 -18.96
CA ASP A 122 -6.16 14.67 -18.36
C ASP A 122 -5.11 15.55 -17.66
N HIS A 123 -3.88 15.04 -17.48
CA HIS A 123 -2.81 15.67 -16.73
C HIS A 123 -1.56 15.88 -17.58
N ALA A 124 -0.61 16.68 -17.09
CA ALA A 124 0.64 16.94 -17.79
C ALA A 124 1.54 15.68 -17.88
N ASP A 125 1.45 14.81 -16.88
CA ASP A 125 2.16 13.55 -16.79
C ASP A 125 1.52 12.50 -17.72
N PRO A 126 2.24 11.93 -18.71
CA PRO A 126 1.70 10.91 -19.59
C PRO A 126 1.43 9.57 -18.90
N GLY A 127 2.07 9.28 -17.78
CA GLY A 127 1.80 8.10 -16.96
C GLY A 127 0.52 8.21 -16.13
N LEU A 128 -0.08 9.42 -16.04
CA LEU A 128 -1.31 9.67 -15.30
C LEU A 128 -2.48 9.82 -16.28
N PHE A 129 -3.22 8.73 -16.52
CA PHE A 129 -4.30 8.67 -17.51
C PHE A 129 -5.47 7.80 -17.05
N ARG A 130 -6.61 7.87 -17.77
CA ARG A 130 -7.78 7.05 -17.45
C ARG A 130 -7.83 5.79 -18.30
N VAL A 131 -8.14 4.68 -17.62
CA VAL A 131 -8.41 3.38 -18.24
C VAL A 131 -9.90 3.08 -18.23
N GLN A 132 -10.37 2.34 -19.20
CA GLN A 132 -11.78 1.96 -19.36
C GLN A 132 -12.06 0.68 -18.57
N VAL A 133 -13.19 0.64 -17.85
CA VAL A 133 -13.72 -0.60 -17.30
C VAL A 133 -14.36 -1.40 -18.42
N THR A 134 -13.81 -2.57 -18.73
CA THR A 134 -14.27 -3.45 -19.83
C THR A 134 -14.84 -4.76 -19.32
N GLY A 135 -14.41 -5.20 -18.13
CA GLY A 135 -14.86 -6.43 -17.50
C GLY A 135 -15.96 -6.23 -16.46
N ASN A 136 -16.55 -7.33 -16.04
CA ASN A 136 -17.61 -7.33 -15.05
C ASN A 136 -17.11 -7.91 -13.73
N ALA A 137 -16.58 -7.04 -12.86
CA ALA A 137 -16.20 -7.39 -11.49
C ALA A 137 -16.90 -6.45 -10.51
N THR A 138 -17.31 -6.97 -9.35
CA THR A 138 -17.98 -6.18 -8.30
C THR A 138 -17.15 -4.97 -7.87
N LEU A 139 -15.83 -5.11 -7.90
CA LEU A 139 -14.87 -4.04 -7.60
C LEU A 139 -15.04 -2.80 -8.49
N PHE A 140 -15.49 -3.00 -9.74
CA PHE A 140 -15.69 -1.92 -10.73
C PHE A 140 -17.16 -1.63 -11.01
N ALA A 141 -18.08 -2.12 -10.18
CA ALA A 141 -19.51 -1.92 -10.39
C ALA A 141 -19.88 -0.44 -10.39
N GLY A 142 -20.57 0.02 -11.45
CA GLY A 142 -21.00 1.41 -11.59
C GLY A 142 -19.88 2.40 -11.98
N ILE A 143 -18.70 1.91 -12.34
CA ILE A 143 -17.55 2.72 -12.71
C ILE A 143 -17.29 2.56 -14.21
N GLU A 144 -17.11 3.66 -14.92
CA GLU A 144 -16.78 3.66 -16.34
C GLU A 144 -15.27 3.75 -16.57
N THR A 145 -14.57 4.57 -15.77
CA THR A 145 -13.12 4.81 -15.90
C THR A 145 -12.43 4.88 -14.54
N ILE A 146 -11.17 4.47 -14.52
CA ILE A 146 -10.26 4.57 -13.38
C ILE A 146 -9.06 5.43 -13.79
N LEU A 147 -8.65 6.38 -12.95
CA LEU A 147 -7.38 7.10 -13.12
C LEU A 147 -6.25 6.22 -12.57
N VAL A 148 -5.26 5.93 -13.40
CA VAL A 148 -4.07 5.14 -13.06
C VAL A 148 -2.81 6.02 -13.05
N ASN A 149 -1.75 5.55 -12.41
CA ASN A 149 -0.50 6.29 -12.26
C ASN A 149 0.69 5.39 -12.59
N HIS A 150 1.27 5.56 -13.76
CA HIS A 150 2.39 4.75 -14.29
C HIS A 150 2.14 3.23 -14.23
N PRO A 151 0.98 2.76 -14.71
CA PRO A 151 0.64 1.36 -14.57
C PRO A 151 1.55 0.47 -15.42
N ALA A 152 1.76 -0.76 -14.97
CA ALA A 152 2.32 -1.84 -15.78
C ALA A 152 1.24 -2.52 -16.63
N GLU A 153 1.63 -3.09 -17.75
CA GLU A 153 0.77 -3.95 -18.55
C GLU A 153 0.50 -5.28 -17.82
N VAL A 154 -0.74 -5.74 -17.87
CA VAL A 154 -1.15 -7.06 -17.36
C VAL A 154 -1.58 -7.94 -18.52
N THR A 155 -0.94 -9.10 -18.68
CA THR A 155 -1.20 -10.06 -19.74
C THR A 155 -1.82 -11.34 -19.19
N GLY A 156 -2.61 -12.04 -20.02
CA GLY A 156 -3.33 -13.25 -19.59
C GLY A 156 -4.59 -12.94 -18.79
N GLY A 157 -5.42 -13.96 -18.53
CA GLY A 157 -6.70 -13.78 -17.85
C GLY A 157 -7.75 -13.04 -18.68
N GLU A 158 -8.84 -12.65 -18.04
CA GLU A 158 -9.92 -11.85 -18.59
C GLU A 158 -9.66 -10.36 -18.26
N PRO A 159 -9.54 -9.46 -19.25
CA PRO A 159 -9.26 -8.06 -18.99
C PRO A 159 -10.42 -7.38 -18.28
N LEU A 160 -10.12 -6.61 -17.23
CA LEU A 160 -11.08 -5.82 -16.47
C LEU A 160 -10.92 -4.32 -16.69
N LEU A 161 -9.68 -3.85 -16.84
CA LEU A 161 -9.36 -2.47 -17.17
C LEU A 161 -8.45 -2.44 -18.40
N GLU A 162 -8.80 -1.63 -19.38
CA GLU A 162 -8.01 -1.46 -20.59
C GLU A 162 -7.56 0.00 -20.77
N ALA A 163 -6.30 0.16 -21.14
CA ALA A 163 -5.71 1.44 -21.51
C ALA A 163 -6.29 1.95 -22.85
N PRO A 164 -6.35 3.28 -23.07
CA PRO A 164 -6.81 3.85 -24.31
C PRO A 164 -5.87 3.50 -25.49
N PRO A 165 -6.35 3.63 -26.75
CA PRO A 165 -5.58 3.22 -27.93
C PRO A 165 -4.25 3.94 -28.15
N LEU A 166 -4.12 5.19 -27.69
CA LEU A 166 -2.89 5.96 -27.83
C LEU A 166 -1.98 5.81 -26.58
N THR A 167 -1.90 4.58 -26.07
CA THR A 167 -1.03 4.18 -24.97
C THR A 167 0.18 3.44 -25.52
N TRP A 168 1.35 3.68 -24.96
CA TRP A 168 2.60 2.99 -25.28
C TRP A 168 3.33 2.59 -24.00
N GLU A 169 4.24 1.64 -24.11
CA GLU A 169 5.21 1.33 -23.07
C GLU A 169 6.37 2.32 -23.20
N ASP A 170 6.56 3.14 -22.17
CA ASP A 170 7.59 4.15 -22.10
C ASP A 170 8.89 3.48 -21.59
N THR A 171 9.68 2.98 -22.52
CA THR A 171 10.84 2.14 -22.22
C THR A 171 12.06 2.92 -21.77
N ASP A 172 12.15 4.19 -22.14
CA ASP A 172 13.27 5.09 -21.77
C ASP A 172 12.88 6.11 -20.67
N GLY A 173 11.59 6.17 -20.30
CA GLY A 173 11.08 6.99 -19.21
C GLY A 173 11.05 8.49 -19.52
N ASP A 174 11.06 8.87 -20.82
CA ASP A 174 11.08 10.28 -21.21
C ASP A 174 9.68 10.90 -21.39
N GLY A 175 8.64 10.10 -21.27
CA GLY A 175 7.23 10.49 -21.38
C GLY A 175 6.83 10.89 -22.81
N ARG A 176 7.56 10.43 -23.83
CA ARG A 176 7.32 10.67 -25.24
C ARG A 176 7.40 9.36 -26.01
N VAL A 177 6.81 9.34 -27.17
CA VAL A 177 6.93 8.18 -28.05
C VAL A 177 8.26 8.23 -28.79
N SER A 178 9.14 7.29 -28.50
CA SER A 178 10.48 7.13 -29.05
C SER A 178 10.53 6.04 -30.14
N ASP A 179 11.67 5.92 -30.84
CA ASP A 179 11.87 4.89 -31.86
C ASP A 179 11.76 3.48 -31.25
N GLY A 180 10.86 2.67 -31.81
CA GLY A 180 10.59 1.31 -31.34
C GLY A 180 9.37 1.19 -30.42
N GLU A 181 8.92 2.28 -29.85
CA GLU A 181 7.68 2.31 -29.08
C GLU A 181 6.47 2.42 -30.00
N THR A 182 5.43 1.68 -29.68
CA THR A 182 4.23 1.63 -30.51
C THR A 182 2.98 1.79 -29.68
N PHE A 183 2.01 2.52 -30.22
CA PHE A 183 0.69 2.62 -29.61
C PHE A 183 -0.04 1.29 -29.67
N ARG A 184 -0.61 0.90 -28.53
CA ARG A 184 -1.43 -0.30 -28.42
C ARG A 184 -2.48 -0.16 -27.34
N ARG A 185 -3.60 -0.84 -27.53
CA ARG A 185 -4.55 -1.10 -26.44
C ARG A 185 -4.00 -2.27 -25.63
N THR A 186 -3.95 -2.11 -24.32
CA THR A 186 -3.44 -3.14 -23.42
C THR A 186 -4.22 -3.16 -22.13
N ALA A 187 -4.28 -4.30 -21.44
CA ALA A 187 -4.91 -4.39 -20.15
C ALA A 187 -3.94 -3.92 -19.05
N VAL A 188 -4.48 -3.23 -18.05
CA VAL A 188 -3.79 -2.86 -16.80
C VAL A 188 -4.38 -3.57 -15.59
N CYS A 189 -5.47 -4.32 -15.80
CA CYS A 189 -6.07 -5.20 -14.82
C CYS A 189 -6.70 -6.40 -15.54
N ALA A 190 -6.50 -7.59 -14.98
CA ALA A 190 -7.12 -8.82 -15.46
C ALA A 190 -7.55 -9.70 -14.29
N SER A 191 -8.47 -10.64 -14.56
CA SER A 191 -8.91 -11.62 -13.59
C SER A 191 -8.80 -13.05 -14.09
N GLU A 192 -8.69 -13.97 -13.15
CA GLU A 192 -8.80 -15.41 -13.35
C GLU A 192 -9.57 -16.01 -12.17
N GLY A 193 -10.87 -16.24 -12.37
CA GLY A 193 -11.76 -16.61 -11.26
C GLY A 193 -11.85 -15.49 -10.21
N ASN A 194 -11.52 -15.83 -8.95
CA ASN A 194 -11.53 -14.90 -7.83
C ASN A 194 -10.20 -14.17 -7.61
N LEU A 195 -9.23 -14.35 -8.51
CA LEU A 195 -7.97 -13.62 -8.51
C LEU A 195 -8.06 -12.45 -9.47
N ILE A 196 -7.86 -11.23 -8.95
CA ILE A 196 -7.76 -9.98 -9.71
C ILE A 196 -6.33 -9.48 -9.60
N VAL A 197 -5.72 -9.15 -10.72
CA VAL A 197 -4.34 -8.61 -10.79
C VAL A 197 -4.39 -7.23 -11.41
N LEU A 198 -3.83 -6.26 -10.68
CA LEU A 198 -3.71 -4.85 -11.06
C LEU A 198 -2.25 -4.51 -11.32
N GLY A 199 -1.96 -3.88 -12.44
CA GLY A 199 -0.63 -3.36 -12.79
C GLY A 199 -0.31 -2.00 -12.18
N ASP A 200 -1.14 -1.51 -11.25
CA ASP A 200 -0.96 -0.20 -10.61
C ASP A 200 -1.27 -0.28 -9.11
N PRO A 201 -0.27 -0.50 -8.28
CA PRO A 201 -0.44 -0.46 -6.83
C PRO A 201 -0.71 0.96 -6.31
N SER A 202 -0.38 2.01 -7.10
CA SER A 202 -0.61 3.41 -6.73
C SER A 202 -2.09 3.75 -6.60
N LEU A 203 -3.01 2.96 -7.16
CA LEU A 203 -4.46 3.11 -6.94
C LEU A 203 -4.85 3.16 -5.46
N PHE A 204 -4.04 2.57 -4.59
CA PHE A 204 -4.31 2.46 -3.15
C PHE A 204 -3.59 3.50 -2.30
N ILE A 205 -2.73 4.37 -2.89
CA ILE A 205 -2.03 5.41 -2.13
C ILE A 205 -2.91 6.61 -1.81
N ASN A 206 -2.58 7.30 -0.75
CA ASN A 206 -3.33 8.44 -0.22
C ASN A 206 -3.63 9.53 -1.28
N ALA A 207 -2.70 9.75 -2.23
CA ALA A 207 -2.87 10.74 -3.28
C ALA A 207 -3.89 10.32 -4.35
N MET A 208 -4.04 9.00 -4.61
CA MET A 208 -4.89 8.48 -5.67
C MET A 208 -6.32 8.15 -5.21
N LEU A 209 -6.52 7.89 -3.91
CA LEU A 209 -7.85 7.57 -3.38
C LEU A 209 -8.93 8.61 -3.75
N PRO A 210 -8.68 9.94 -3.63
CA PRO A 210 -9.69 10.95 -3.98
C PRO A 210 -10.02 11.03 -5.47
N ALA A 211 -9.13 10.53 -6.34
CA ALA A 211 -9.33 10.54 -7.79
C ALA A 211 -10.23 9.39 -8.28
N ASN A 212 -10.40 8.34 -7.46
CA ASN A 212 -11.15 7.13 -7.77
C ASN A 212 -12.20 6.80 -6.68
N PRO A 213 -13.13 7.70 -6.32
CA PRO A 213 -14.01 7.52 -5.17
C PRO A 213 -14.91 6.29 -5.31
N GLY A 214 -15.50 6.05 -6.49
CA GLY A 214 -16.37 4.89 -6.71
C GLY A 214 -15.62 3.54 -6.56
N PHE A 215 -14.35 3.49 -6.97
CA PHE A 215 -13.50 2.32 -6.74
C PHE A 215 -13.29 2.06 -5.25
N ILE A 216 -13.02 3.12 -4.49
CA ILE A 216 -12.79 3.01 -3.04
C ILE A 216 -14.07 2.64 -2.29
N GLU A 217 -15.23 3.14 -2.71
CA GLU A 217 -16.53 2.77 -2.14
C GLU A 217 -16.86 1.29 -2.33
N ASN A 218 -16.44 0.68 -3.45
CA ASN A 218 -16.62 -0.74 -3.72
C ASN A 218 -15.58 -1.63 -3.01
N LEU A 219 -14.54 -1.03 -2.41
CA LEU A 219 -13.41 -1.76 -1.85
C LEU A 219 -13.66 -2.10 -0.37
N THR A 220 -13.77 -3.39 -0.07
CA THR A 220 -13.78 -3.92 1.31
C THR A 220 -12.72 -5.01 1.39
N VAL A 221 -11.56 -4.68 1.94
CA VAL A 221 -10.39 -5.57 1.90
C VAL A 221 -9.69 -5.72 3.25
N LEU A 222 -8.98 -6.86 3.38
CA LEU A 222 -7.90 -7.07 4.35
C LEU A 222 -6.57 -6.94 3.62
N ILE A 223 -5.67 -6.11 4.11
CA ILE A 223 -4.32 -5.96 3.55
C ILE A 223 -3.40 -7.02 4.16
N ASP A 224 -2.65 -7.71 3.29
CA ASP A 224 -1.56 -8.57 3.70
C ASP A 224 -0.40 -7.74 4.26
N ALA A 225 -0.32 -7.66 5.58
CA ALA A 225 0.72 -6.92 6.27
C ALA A 225 2.05 -7.70 6.36
N ALA A 226 2.04 -9.01 6.08
CA ALA A 226 3.23 -9.84 6.17
C ALA A 226 4.18 -9.64 4.97
N HIS A 227 3.63 -9.43 3.76
CA HIS A 227 4.37 -9.34 2.50
C HIS A 227 4.42 -7.93 1.91
N SER A 228 3.57 -7.00 2.38
CA SER A 228 3.64 -5.59 1.97
C SER A 228 4.95 -4.93 2.40
N ARG A 229 5.34 -3.87 1.69
CA ARG A 229 6.47 -3.00 2.08
C ARG A 229 6.18 -2.35 3.44
N THR A 230 6.57 -3.00 4.53
CA THR A 230 6.26 -2.56 5.90
C THR A 230 7.37 -1.78 6.58
N GLY A 231 8.41 -1.39 5.84
CA GLY A 231 9.41 -0.55 6.44
C GLY A 231 10.84 -0.96 6.21
N THR A 232 11.71 -0.02 6.46
CA THR A 232 13.14 -0.08 6.21
C THR A 232 13.80 -1.20 7.01
N LYS A 233 14.82 -1.82 6.42
CA LYS A 233 15.78 -2.70 7.12
C LYS A 233 16.66 -1.89 8.13
N ASN A 234 16.26 -0.68 8.51
CA ASN A 234 16.99 0.15 9.44
C ASN A 234 16.77 -0.37 10.87
N PRO A 235 17.85 -0.77 11.60
CA PRO A 235 17.73 -1.31 12.96
C PRO A 235 17.02 -0.36 13.95
N ILE A 236 17.14 0.94 13.75
CA ILE A 236 16.49 1.95 14.60
C ILE A 236 14.99 1.91 14.38
N ILE A 237 14.54 1.85 13.11
CA ILE A 237 13.12 1.79 12.76
C ILE A 237 12.53 0.45 13.22
N ASN A 238 13.24 -0.66 13.01
CA ASN A 238 12.80 -1.98 13.50
C ASN A 238 12.64 -1.99 15.03
N THR A 239 13.55 -1.35 15.77
CA THR A 239 13.45 -1.22 17.21
C THR A 239 12.25 -0.36 17.64
N LEU A 240 12.02 0.76 16.93
CA LEU A 240 10.87 1.63 17.18
C LEU A 240 9.54 0.95 16.80
N THR A 241 9.50 0.20 15.73
CA THR A 241 8.35 -0.63 15.35
C THR A 241 8.07 -1.69 16.39
N TRP A 242 9.10 -2.40 16.86
CA TRP A 242 8.95 -3.37 17.95
C TRP A 242 8.44 -2.74 19.25
N ILE A 243 8.94 -1.56 19.64
CA ILE A 243 8.44 -0.81 20.81
C ILE A 243 6.96 -0.45 20.64
N ARG A 244 6.56 -0.09 19.41
CA ARG A 244 5.18 0.24 19.07
C ARG A 244 4.25 -0.97 19.14
N GLU A 245 4.68 -2.09 18.58
CA GLU A 245 3.89 -3.33 18.51
C GLU A 245 3.84 -4.06 19.86
N THR A 246 4.69 -3.64 20.80
CA THR A 246 4.73 -4.20 22.15
C THR A 246 4.31 -3.14 23.19
N PRO A 247 2.99 -2.97 23.47
CA PRO A 247 2.50 -1.93 24.38
C PRO A 247 3.21 -1.84 25.73
N PRO A 248 3.62 -2.97 26.38
CA PRO A 248 4.41 -2.91 27.61
C PRO A 248 5.78 -2.27 27.44
N ALA A 249 6.45 -2.47 26.29
CA ALA A 249 7.75 -1.87 26.02
C ALA A 249 7.63 -0.36 25.81
N GLY A 250 6.60 0.10 25.08
CA GLY A 250 6.30 1.53 24.90
C GLY A 250 6.04 2.23 26.26
N ALA A 251 5.28 1.61 27.14
CA ALA A 251 5.03 2.14 28.48
C ALA A 251 6.30 2.19 29.34
N ALA A 252 7.17 1.18 29.25
CA ALA A 252 8.44 1.16 29.98
C ALA A 252 9.40 2.26 29.49
N PHE A 253 9.49 2.50 28.17
CA PHE A 253 10.28 3.58 27.59
C PHE A 253 9.76 4.97 28.00
N ALA A 254 8.46 5.18 27.98
CA ALA A 254 7.84 6.43 28.44
C ALA A 254 8.12 6.67 29.95
N ALA A 255 8.01 5.63 30.76
CA ALA A 255 8.34 5.70 32.19
C ALA A 255 9.81 6.05 32.44
N LEU A 256 10.76 5.45 31.70
CA LEU A 256 12.18 5.75 31.79
C LEU A 256 12.51 7.19 31.35
N ALA A 257 11.83 7.74 30.36
CA ALA A 257 12.00 9.12 29.94
C ALA A 257 11.48 10.13 30.98
N ILE A 258 10.43 9.79 31.71
CA ILE A 258 9.81 10.67 32.72
C ILE A 258 10.54 10.60 34.09
N LEU A 259 11.15 9.47 34.46
CA LEU A 259 11.81 9.26 35.74
C LEU A 259 12.88 10.32 36.10
N PRO A 260 13.81 10.73 35.19
CA PRO A 260 14.80 11.76 35.51
C PRO A 260 14.17 13.11 35.81
N VAL A 261 13.09 13.42 35.11
CA VAL A 261 12.35 14.69 35.27
C VAL A 261 11.62 14.70 36.60
N ALA A 262 10.89 13.62 36.91
CA ALA A 262 10.18 13.45 38.18
C ALA A 262 11.15 13.48 39.37
N TYR A 263 12.34 12.85 39.23
CA TYR A 263 13.38 12.88 40.25
C TYR A 263 13.97 14.28 40.44
N HIS A 264 14.24 15.02 39.37
CA HIS A 264 14.77 16.39 39.45
C HIS A 264 13.79 17.36 40.14
N PHE A 265 12.52 17.26 39.81
CA PHE A 265 11.46 18.12 40.37
C PHE A 265 11.04 17.67 41.83
N GLY A 266 11.10 16.36 42.10
CA GLY A 266 10.82 15.85 43.46
C GLY A 266 11.84 16.28 44.49
N ARG A 267 13.11 16.42 44.15
CA ARG A 267 14.22 16.76 45.06
C ARG A 267 14.29 18.25 45.46
N LYS A 268 13.57 19.13 44.76
CA LYS A 268 13.52 20.57 45.08
C LYS A 268 12.45 20.93 46.14
N ARG A 269 11.84 19.95 46.80
CA ARG A 269 10.83 20.17 47.85
C ARG A 269 11.33 19.87 49.27
N GLU A 270 12.61 19.54 49.43
CA GLU A 270 13.32 19.53 50.71
C GLU A 270 14.32 20.73 50.75
#